data_ce81d4b7e92892256f6dcf9a60367dc4
#
_entry.id   ce81d4b7e92892256f6dcf9a60367dc4
#
_cell.length_a   1.000
_cell.length_b   1.000
_cell.length_c   1.000
_cell.angle_alpha   90.00
_cell.angle_beta   90.00
_cell.angle_gamma   90.00
#
_symmetry.space_group_name_H-M   'P 1'
#
loop_
_entity.id
_entity.type
_entity.pdbx_description
1 polymer ?
#
loop_
_entity_poly.entity_id
_entity_poly.type
_entity_poly.pdbx_seq_one_letter_code
_entity_poly.pdbx_strand_id
1 'polypeptide(L)'
;YLPGDRVTRKQVRYYNGNIKGIFRLGSRNKLSAGVEYVNEGLESESDNIDSRHMYTLAFYAQDEIKLPLNLQAVLGIRYIYNENFKNYATPNVSLMYKLGGLNLRAAYAAGFRTPTLSQLYATDESKTSNRYTTGNADLKPEKNNFYSLNAEYNYRRISVSVTGFINNIRDMINYRTLSDQEIHDMGLDDKHAAFDEIRQRDNVDKAKTKGISLNASLNLGAGFRAGGGYTYMDTEAKQLQADGSYKVSPIDKSVRHMGNINGQWEHAWSF
;
A
#
# COMPACT_ATOMS: atom_id res chain seq x y z
N TYR A 1 -33.83 4.80 -6.85
CA TYR A 1 -33.90 6.25 -7.07
C TYR A 1 -35.33 6.71 -6.80
N LEU A 2 -35.49 7.77 -6.00
CA LEU A 2 -36.76 8.43 -5.80
C LEU A 2 -36.96 9.49 -6.89
N PRO A 3 -38.25 9.79 -7.26
CA PRO A 3 -38.50 10.91 -8.19
C PRO A 3 -37.95 12.20 -7.61
N GLY A 4 -37.04 12.85 -8.32
CA GLY A 4 -36.34 14.06 -7.90
C GLY A 4 -34.86 13.84 -7.47
N ASP A 5 -34.37 12.61 -7.39
CA ASP A 5 -32.95 12.35 -7.14
C ASP A 5 -32.10 12.87 -8.29
N ARG A 6 -31.11 13.70 -7.95
CA ARG A 6 -30.12 14.18 -8.92
C ARG A 6 -29.10 13.06 -9.16
N VAL A 7 -29.10 12.49 -10.36
CA VAL A 7 -28.08 11.53 -10.79
C VAL A 7 -26.85 12.31 -11.22
N THR A 8 -25.74 12.16 -10.47
CA THR A 8 -24.46 12.76 -10.81
C THR A 8 -23.59 11.77 -11.56
N ARG A 9 -22.88 12.25 -12.58
CA ARG A 9 -21.97 11.43 -13.39
C ARG A 9 -20.59 11.38 -12.75
N LYS A 10 -20.04 10.17 -12.61
CA LYS A 10 -18.63 9.93 -12.26
C LYS A 10 -18.01 8.97 -13.27
N GLN A 11 -16.94 9.39 -13.91
CA GLN A 11 -16.21 8.60 -14.91
C GLN A 11 -14.76 8.45 -14.48
N VAL A 12 -14.34 7.20 -14.30
CA VAL A 12 -12.93 6.83 -14.01
C VAL A 12 -12.41 6.11 -15.25
N ARG A 13 -11.27 6.54 -15.75
CA ARG A 13 -10.53 5.89 -16.85
C ARG A 13 -9.19 5.43 -16.33
N TYR A 14 -8.85 4.18 -16.61
CA TYR A 14 -7.59 3.58 -16.19
C TYR A 14 -7.02 2.76 -17.34
N TYR A 15 -5.82 3.12 -17.77
CA TYR A 15 -5.08 2.40 -18.80
C TYR A 15 -3.75 1.96 -18.21
N ASN A 16 -3.44 0.67 -18.34
CA ASN A 16 -2.17 0.10 -17.92
C ASN A 16 -1.57 -0.72 -19.07
N GLY A 17 -0.30 -0.48 -19.36
CA GLY A 17 0.51 -1.26 -20.29
C GLY A 17 1.81 -1.67 -19.61
N ASN A 18 2.17 -2.95 -19.68
CA ASN A 18 3.41 -3.48 -19.12
C ASN A 18 4.11 -4.39 -20.12
N ILE A 19 5.42 -4.19 -20.28
CA ILE A 19 6.31 -5.08 -21.04
C ILE A 19 7.40 -5.56 -20.10
N LYS A 20 7.57 -6.89 -19.99
CA LYS A 20 8.55 -7.52 -19.12
C LYS A 20 9.35 -8.57 -19.87
N GLY A 21 10.68 -8.51 -19.75
CA GLY A 21 11.60 -9.54 -20.17
C GLY A 21 12.17 -10.29 -18.96
N ILE A 22 12.43 -11.60 -19.14
CA ILE A 22 13.09 -12.44 -18.15
C ILE A 22 14.27 -13.11 -18.84
N PHE A 23 15.48 -12.88 -18.33
CA PHE A 23 16.74 -13.34 -18.92
C PHE A 23 17.48 -14.21 -17.91
N ARG A 24 17.93 -15.38 -18.34
CA ARG A 24 18.83 -16.24 -17.56
C ARG A 24 20.26 -15.95 -17.96
N LEU A 25 21.01 -15.29 -17.06
CA LEU A 25 22.40 -14.91 -17.27
C LEU A 25 23.30 -15.95 -16.61
N GLY A 26 23.69 -16.96 -17.38
CA GLY A 26 24.41 -18.12 -16.87
C GLY A 26 23.54 -18.99 -15.93
N SER A 27 24.19 -19.70 -14.99
CA SER A 27 23.53 -20.62 -14.07
C SER A 27 23.10 -19.97 -12.74
N ARG A 28 23.58 -18.74 -12.46
CA ARG A 28 23.44 -18.10 -11.16
C ARG A 28 22.48 -16.92 -11.12
N ASN A 29 22.27 -16.23 -12.23
CA ASN A 29 21.50 -14.99 -12.29
C ASN A 29 20.23 -15.14 -13.14
N LYS A 30 19.14 -14.60 -12.65
CA LYS A 30 17.87 -14.48 -13.37
C LYS A 30 17.42 -13.02 -13.29
N LEU A 31 17.72 -12.27 -14.36
CA LEU A 31 17.36 -10.87 -14.50
C LEU A 31 15.93 -10.75 -15.04
N SER A 32 15.11 -9.99 -14.35
CA SER A 32 13.81 -9.53 -14.85
C SER A 32 13.89 -8.02 -15.03
N ALA A 33 13.53 -7.51 -16.21
CA ALA A 33 13.48 -6.07 -16.46
C ALA A 33 12.25 -5.73 -17.28
N GLY A 34 11.72 -4.52 -17.09
CA GLY A 34 10.53 -4.12 -17.82
C GLY A 34 10.22 -2.63 -17.70
N VAL A 35 9.19 -2.24 -18.43
CA VAL A 35 8.61 -0.90 -18.43
C VAL A 35 7.11 -1.02 -18.24
N GLU A 36 6.55 -0.09 -17.46
CA GLU A 36 5.12 0.02 -17.21
C GLU A 36 4.68 1.46 -17.45
N TYR A 37 3.56 1.60 -18.13
CA TYR A 37 2.86 2.87 -18.34
C TYR A 37 1.47 2.77 -17.73
N VAL A 38 1.12 3.76 -16.92
CA VAL A 38 -0.22 3.90 -16.31
C VAL A 38 -0.75 5.29 -16.66
N ASN A 39 -2.00 5.38 -17.08
CA ASN A 39 -2.72 6.64 -17.25
C ASN A 39 -4.05 6.55 -16.51
N GLU A 40 -4.27 7.50 -15.63
CA GLU A 40 -5.47 7.61 -14.80
C GLU A 40 -6.22 8.88 -15.18
N GLY A 41 -7.53 8.76 -15.40
CA GLY A 41 -8.42 9.90 -15.66
C GLY A 41 -9.60 9.89 -14.71
N LEU A 42 -10.01 11.06 -14.23
CA LEU A 42 -11.15 11.24 -13.35
C LEU A 42 -11.94 12.46 -13.80
N GLU A 43 -13.24 12.26 -13.98
CA GLU A 43 -14.27 13.27 -14.19
C GLU A 43 -15.42 12.97 -13.23
N SER A 44 -15.87 13.95 -12.45
CA SER A 44 -16.90 13.72 -11.44
C SER A 44 -17.70 14.99 -11.17
N GLU A 45 -18.98 14.96 -11.52
CA GLU A 45 -19.91 16.04 -11.19
C GLU A 45 -20.16 16.12 -9.67
N SER A 46 -20.25 14.97 -8.99
CA SER A 46 -20.47 14.92 -7.54
C SER A 46 -19.32 15.47 -6.72
N ASP A 47 -18.09 15.26 -7.20
CA ASP A 47 -16.87 15.68 -6.51
C ASP A 47 -16.34 17.02 -7.05
N ASN A 48 -17.12 17.69 -7.94
CA ASN A 48 -16.78 18.95 -8.62
C ASN A 48 -15.42 18.89 -9.33
N ILE A 49 -15.19 17.81 -10.07
CA ILE A 49 -13.99 17.61 -10.89
C ILE A 49 -14.38 17.62 -12.36
N ASP A 50 -13.93 18.62 -13.12
CA ASP A 50 -14.20 18.69 -14.55
C ASP A 50 -13.59 17.49 -15.29
N SER A 51 -12.32 17.52 -15.58
CA SER A 51 -11.58 16.40 -16.16
C SER A 51 -10.13 16.53 -15.77
N ARG A 52 -9.62 15.50 -15.09
CA ARG A 52 -8.22 15.44 -14.68
C ARG A 52 -7.62 14.14 -15.14
N HIS A 53 -6.36 14.17 -15.49
CA HIS A 53 -5.58 12.99 -15.84
C HIS A 53 -4.18 13.09 -15.24
N MET A 54 -3.55 11.95 -15.10
CA MET A 54 -2.19 11.83 -14.60
C MET A 54 -1.57 10.56 -15.16
N TYR A 55 -0.38 10.62 -15.72
CA TYR A 55 0.34 9.45 -16.17
C TYR A 55 1.59 9.15 -15.34
N THR A 56 1.91 7.87 -15.31
CA THR A 56 3.10 7.33 -14.64
C THR A 56 3.83 6.41 -15.61
N LEU A 57 5.13 6.61 -15.76
CA LEU A 57 6.04 5.72 -16.48
C LEU A 57 7.05 5.13 -15.50
N ALA A 58 7.21 3.82 -15.49
CA ALA A 58 8.13 3.16 -14.60
C ALA A 58 9.04 2.18 -15.35
N PHE A 59 10.34 2.22 -15.01
CA PHE A 59 11.33 1.25 -15.44
C PHE A 59 11.75 0.44 -14.23
N TYR A 60 11.83 -0.86 -14.38
CA TYR A 60 12.25 -1.72 -13.28
C TYR A 60 13.21 -2.82 -13.74
N ALA A 61 14.11 -3.19 -12.84
CA ALA A 61 15.00 -4.32 -13.00
C ALA A 61 15.17 -5.03 -11.66
N GLN A 62 15.22 -6.36 -11.70
CA GLN A 62 15.46 -7.22 -10.54
C GLN A 62 16.30 -8.40 -10.95
N ASP A 63 17.37 -8.67 -10.21
CA ASP A 63 18.22 -9.86 -10.36
C ASP A 63 18.06 -10.80 -9.17
N GLU A 64 17.75 -12.05 -9.45
CA GLU A 64 17.75 -13.17 -8.50
C GLU A 64 19.10 -13.89 -8.64
N ILE A 65 19.94 -13.83 -7.61
CA ILE A 65 21.32 -14.27 -7.62
C ILE A 65 21.49 -15.50 -6.72
N LYS A 66 21.99 -16.61 -7.28
CA LYS A 66 22.42 -17.77 -6.50
C LYS A 66 23.88 -17.56 -6.08
N LEU A 67 24.13 -17.42 -4.80
CA LEU A 67 25.44 -17.27 -4.20
C LEU A 67 25.96 -18.59 -3.64
N PRO A 68 27.29 -18.72 -3.38
CA PRO A 68 27.84 -19.84 -2.65
C PRO A 68 27.21 -20.02 -1.26
N LEU A 69 27.49 -21.13 -0.59
CA LEU A 69 27.04 -21.42 0.78
C LEU A 69 25.52 -21.41 0.96
N ASN A 70 24.77 -21.84 -0.04
CA ASN A 70 23.31 -21.88 -0.01
C ASN A 70 22.63 -20.51 0.20
N LEU A 71 23.31 -19.43 -0.15
CA LEU A 71 22.77 -18.08 -0.12
C LEU A 71 22.06 -17.76 -1.44
N GLN A 72 20.98 -16.99 -1.35
CA GLN A 72 20.28 -16.39 -2.49
C GLN A 72 20.03 -14.92 -2.19
N ALA A 73 20.36 -14.05 -3.13
CA ALA A 73 20.07 -12.62 -3.04
C ALA A 73 19.06 -12.22 -4.12
N VAL A 74 18.24 -11.24 -3.81
CA VAL A 74 17.41 -10.52 -4.76
C VAL A 74 17.76 -9.04 -4.63
N LEU A 75 18.14 -8.43 -5.75
CA LEU A 75 18.42 -7.00 -5.84
C LEU A 75 17.49 -6.41 -6.89
N GLY A 76 16.73 -5.42 -6.53
CA GLY A 76 15.79 -4.77 -7.44
C GLY A 76 15.79 -3.26 -7.28
N ILE A 77 15.47 -2.58 -8.36
CA ILE A 77 15.22 -1.15 -8.39
C ILE A 77 14.08 -0.86 -9.35
N ARG A 78 13.20 0.06 -8.96
CA ARG A 78 12.17 0.62 -9.82
C ARG A 78 12.34 2.13 -9.83
N TYR A 79 12.53 2.69 -11.02
CA TYR A 79 12.54 4.12 -11.28
C TYR A 79 11.18 4.54 -11.84
N ILE A 80 10.57 5.54 -11.23
CA ILE A 80 9.22 5.98 -11.51
C ILE A 80 9.28 7.45 -11.89
N TYR A 81 8.75 7.79 -13.05
CA TYR A 81 8.42 9.15 -13.45
C TYR A 81 6.89 9.33 -13.40
N ASN A 82 6.42 10.31 -12.65
CA ASN A 82 5.02 10.70 -12.62
C ASN A 82 4.88 12.14 -13.08
N GLU A 83 3.87 12.44 -13.88
CA GLU A 83 3.63 13.76 -14.47
C GLU A 83 3.61 14.89 -13.43
N ASN A 84 2.90 14.68 -12.30
CA ASN A 84 2.73 15.69 -11.25
C ASN A 84 3.85 15.65 -10.19
N PHE A 85 4.37 14.47 -9.89
CA PHE A 85 5.28 14.26 -8.75
C PHE A 85 6.73 13.98 -9.13
N LYS A 86 7.04 13.99 -10.44
CA LYS A 86 8.38 13.81 -11.03
C LYS A 86 9.00 12.44 -10.71
N ASN A 87 10.23 12.40 -10.22
CA ASN A 87 11.07 11.21 -10.24
C ASN A 87 11.22 10.58 -8.87
N TYR A 88 11.09 9.23 -8.81
CA TYR A 88 11.32 8.45 -7.61
C TYR A 88 12.02 7.13 -7.94
N ALA A 89 12.88 6.68 -7.02
CA ALA A 89 13.50 5.36 -7.09
C ALA A 89 13.16 4.55 -5.84
N THR A 90 12.72 3.32 -6.04
CA THR A 90 12.37 2.39 -4.96
C THR A 90 13.24 1.13 -5.06
N PRO A 91 14.35 1.06 -4.30
CA PRO A 91 15.16 -0.13 -4.22
C PRO A 91 14.49 -1.21 -3.37
N ASN A 92 14.81 -2.48 -3.68
CA ASN A 92 14.52 -3.62 -2.84
C ASN A 92 15.73 -4.56 -2.77
N VAL A 93 15.97 -5.15 -1.62
CA VAL A 93 17.07 -6.09 -1.37
C VAL A 93 16.55 -7.20 -0.46
N SER A 94 16.84 -8.44 -0.81
CA SER A 94 16.56 -9.59 0.04
C SER A 94 17.73 -10.57 0.01
N LEU A 95 18.08 -11.10 1.18
CA LEU A 95 19.09 -12.16 1.33
C LEU A 95 18.41 -13.35 2.02
N MET A 96 18.55 -14.53 1.44
CA MET A 96 18.04 -15.78 1.99
C MET A 96 19.19 -16.77 2.18
N TYR A 97 19.25 -17.39 3.34
CA TYR A 97 20.13 -18.49 3.67
C TYR A 97 19.31 -19.77 3.85
N LYS A 98 19.73 -20.85 3.17
CA LYS A 98 19.07 -22.15 3.23
C LYS A 98 19.94 -23.16 3.98
N LEU A 99 19.43 -23.71 5.06
CA LEU A 99 20.11 -24.71 5.88
C LEU A 99 19.18 -25.93 6.10
N GLY A 100 19.35 -26.95 5.26
CA GLY A 100 18.44 -28.10 5.26
C GLY A 100 16.99 -27.69 5.04
N GLY A 101 16.11 -27.98 5.99
CA GLY A 101 14.71 -27.57 5.97
C GLY A 101 14.45 -26.12 6.44
N LEU A 102 15.46 -25.41 6.96
CA LEU A 102 15.34 -24.05 7.48
C LEU A 102 15.74 -23.02 6.40
N ASN A 103 14.87 -22.05 6.14
CA ASN A 103 15.12 -20.87 5.33
C ASN A 103 15.07 -19.63 6.20
N LEU A 104 16.15 -18.87 6.24
CA LEU A 104 16.22 -17.57 6.92
C LEU A 104 16.29 -16.48 5.88
N ARG A 105 15.42 -15.48 5.96
CA ARG A 105 15.39 -14.37 5.00
C ARG A 105 15.36 -13.03 5.73
N ALA A 106 16.21 -12.12 5.29
CA ALA A 106 16.13 -10.70 5.63
C ALA A 106 15.78 -9.92 4.37
N ALA A 107 14.88 -8.95 4.48
CA ALA A 107 14.49 -8.12 3.33
C ALA A 107 14.30 -6.66 3.73
N TYR A 108 14.63 -5.80 2.78
CA TYR A 108 14.34 -4.37 2.78
C TYR A 108 13.67 -4.00 1.47
N ALA A 109 12.62 -3.17 1.52
CA ALA A 109 11.99 -2.60 0.34
C ALA A 109 11.57 -1.15 0.62
N ALA A 110 11.94 -0.26 -0.28
CA ALA A 110 11.37 1.09 -0.33
C ALA A 110 10.09 1.06 -1.17
N GLY A 111 9.08 1.81 -0.74
CA GLY A 111 7.82 1.97 -1.45
C GLY A 111 7.49 3.45 -1.66
N PHE A 112 6.60 3.68 -2.61
CA PHE A 112 6.17 5.00 -3.03
C PHE A 112 4.72 4.91 -3.52
N ARG A 113 3.87 5.88 -3.13
CA ARG A 113 2.48 5.98 -3.57
C ARG A 113 2.13 7.42 -3.89
N THR A 114 1.76 7.70 -5.13
CA THR A 114 1.25 9.01 -5.53
C THR A 114 -0.13 9.27 -4.92
N PRO A 115 -0.46 10.53 -4.58
CA PRO A 115 -1.83 10.93 -4.32
C PRO A 115 -2.73 10.58 -5.52
N THR A 116 -3.94 10.14 -5.27
CA THR A 116 -4.94 9.92 -6.33
C THR A 116 -5.53 11.24 -6.79
N LEU A 117 -6.09 11.28 -8.00
CA LEU A 117 -6.78 12.47 -8.51
C LEU A 117 -7.92 12.94 -7.58
N SER A 118 -8.62 12.01 -6.93
CA SER A 118 -9.62 12.36 -5.91
C SER A 118 -9.00 12.99 -4.66
N GLN A 119 -7.82 12.55 -4.23
CA GLN A 119 -7.15 13.15 -3.08
C GLN A 119 -6.66 14.56 -3.36
N LEU A 120 -6.30 14.84 -4.61
CA LEU A 120 -5.82 16.15 -5.04
C LEU A 120 -6.96 17.15 -5.25
N TYR A 121 -8.08 16.71 -5.85
CA TYR A 121 -9.05 17.65 -6.44
C TYR A 121 -10.49 17.46 -5.99
N ALA A 122 -10.86 16.32 -5.36
CA ALA A 122 -12.26 16.08 -5.01
C ALA A 122 -12.71 16.91 -3.81
N THR A 123 -13.95 17.39 -3.88
CA THR A 123 -14.70 17.91 -2.74
C THR A 123 -15.85 16.96 -2.42
N ASP A 124 -16.18 16.77 -1.16
CA ASP A 124 -17.25 15.89 -0.71
C ASP A 124 -18.08 16.55 0.41
N GLU A 125 -19.40 16.57 0.24
CA GLU A 125 -20.37 17.09 1.19
C GLU A 125 -21.15 15.92 1.80
N SER A 126 -20.76 15.51 2.99
CA SER A 126 -21.47 14.47 3.73
C SER A 126 -22.52 15.06 4.66
N LYS A 127 -23.78 15.07 4.23
CA LYS A 127 -24.90 15.52 5.08
C LYS A 127 -25.15 14.58 6.26
N THR A 128 -24.83 13.30 6.13
CA THR A 128 -25.00 12.30 7.20
C THR A 128 -24.05 12.56 8.37
N SER A 129 -22.81 12.95 8.07
CA SER A 129 -21.77 13.26 9.09
C SER A 129 -21.60 14.75 9.33
N ASN A 130 -22.44 15.60 8.73
CA ASN A 130 -22.38 17.07 8.77
C ASN A 130 -20.98 17.62 8.53
N ARG A 131 -20.33 17.14 7.44
CA ARG A 131 -18.92 17.36 7.17
C ARG A 131 -18.66 17.73 5.72
N TYR A 132 -17.82 18.74 5.52
CA TYR A 132 -17.24 19.08 4.24
C TYR A 132 -15.78 18.62 4.14
N THR A 133 -15.41 18.02 3.03
CA THR A 133 -14.04 17.56 2.77
C THR A 133 -13.53 18.17 1.48
N THR A 134 -12.32 18.72 1.49
CA THR A 134 -11.65 19.21 0.27
C THR A 134 -10.37 18.43 -0.03
N GLY A 135 -10.05 18.30 -1.31
CA GLY A 135 -8.76 17.82 -1.77
C GLY A 135 -7.65 18.83 -1.51
N ASN A 136 -6.41 18.45 -1.80
CA ASN A 136 -5.26 19.31 -1.68
C ASN A 136 -4.28 19.04 -2.84
N ALA A 137 -4.13 20.03 -3.72
CA ALA A 137 -3.24 19.92 -4.88
C ALA A 137 -1.73 19.90 -4.48
N ASP A 138 -1.39 20.35 -3.27
CA ASP A 138 -0.01 20.41 -2.75
C ASP A 138 0.44 19.12 -2.05
N LEU A 139 -0.38 18.07 -2.09
CA LEU A 139 -0.03 16.79 -1.49
C LEU A 139 1.27 16.23 -2.05
N LYS A 140 2.09 15.71 -1.16
CA LYS A 140 3.31 14.96 -1.49
C LYS A 140 3.01 13.47 -1.55
N PRO A 141 3.76 12.72 -2.37
CA PRO A 141 3.65 11.26 -2.37
C PRO A 141 4.07 10.65 -1.05
N GLU A 142 3.34 9.61 -0.63
CA GLU A 142 3.72 8.79 0.51
C GLU A 142 4.95 7.94 0.18
N LYS A 143 5.82 7.79 1.16
CA LYS A 143 7.03 6.95 1.07
C LYS A 143 7.06 5.99 2.23
N ASN A 144 7.45 4.75 1.99
CA ASN A 144 7.66 3.81 3.06
C ASN A 144 9.00 3.07 2.96
N ASN A 145 9.49 2.63 4.11
CA ASN A 145 10.62 1.72 4.24
C ASN A 145 10.13 0.51 5.02
N PHE A 146 10.14 -0.63 4.35
CA PHE A 146 9.72 -1.91 4.92
C PHE A 146 10.94 -2.79 5.20
N TYR A 147 11.02 -3.33 6.40
CA TYR A 147 12.04 -4.27 6.85
C TYR A 147 11.36 -5.53 7.34
N SER A 148 11.89 -6.70 7.00
CA SER A 148 11.39 -7.97 7.53
C SER A 148 12.51 -8.98 7.75
N LEU A 149 12.29 -9.82 8.77
CA LEU A 149 13.06 -11.02 9.05
C LEU A 149 12.07 -12.20 9.07
N ASN A 150 12.37 -13.22 8.30
CA ASN A 150 11.55 -14.42 8.21
C ASN A 150 12.39 -15.65 8.49
N ALA A 151 11.85 -16.55 9.29
CA ALA A 151 12.36 -17.91 9.48
C ALA A 151 11.26 -18.90 9.08
N GLU A 152 11.54 -19.77 8.14
CA GLU A 152 10.62 -20.80 7.65
C GLU A 152 11.29 -22.16 7.80
N TYR A 153 10.59 -23.10 8.43
CA TYR A 153 11.03 -24.47 8.59
C TYR A 153 10.08 -25.44 7.90
N ASN A 154 10.63 -26.20 6.99
CA ASN A 154 9.93 -27.21 6.19
C ASN A 154 10.45 -28.61 6.58
N TYR A 155 9.62 -29.44 7.16
CA TYR A 155 9.97 -30.81 7.50
C TYR A 155 8.86 -31.78 7.15
N ARG A 156 9.15 -32.69 6.21
CA ARG A 156 8.19 -33.68 5.73
C ARG A 156 6.85 -33.06 5.29
N ARG A 157 5.84 -33.12 6.14
CA ARG A 157 4.47 -32.69 5.88
C ARG A 157 4.12 -31.37 6.57
N ILE A 158 5.06 -30.79 7.31
CA ILE A 158 4.82 -29.59 8.10
C ILE A 158 5.66 -28.45 7.54
N SER A 159 5.04 -27.29 7.39
CA SER A 159 5.73 -26.02 7.15
C SER A 159 5.29 -25.02 8.21
N VAL A 160 6.24 -24.38 8.87
CA VAL A 160 5.98 -23.30 9.84
C VAL A 160 6.86 -22.11 9.49
N SER A 161 6.28 -20.92 9.49
CA SER A 161 7.03 -19.69 9.29
C SER A 161 6.70 -18.62 10.32
N VAL A 162 7.72 -17.88 10.75
CA VAL A 162 7.61 -16.70 11.59
C VAL A 162 8.22 -15.51 10.85
N THR A 163 7.49 -14.41 10.79
CA THR A 163 7.94 -13.18 10.14
C THR A 163 7.78 -12.01 11.10
N GLY A 164 8.88 -11.38 11.50
CA GLY A 164 8.86 -10.06 12.14
C GLY A 164 8.99 -8.96 11.09
N PHE A 165 8.24 -7.87 11.20
CA PHE A 165 8.29 -6.77 10.25
C PHE A 165 8.13 -5.39 10.89
N ILE A 166 8.68 -4.38 10.22
CA ILE A 166 8.50 -2.95 10.53
C ILE A 166 8.30 -2.22 9.20
N ASN A 167 7.27 -1.40 9.14
CA ASN A 167 7.00 -0.48 8.03
C ASN A 167 6.93 0.95 8.56
N ASN A 168 7.84 1.81 8.11
CA ASN A 168 7.87 3.22 8.44
C ASN A 168 7.35 4.01 7.24
N ILE A 169 6.23 4.71 7.41
CA ILE A 169 5.59 5.53 6.39
C ILE A 169 5.86 7.00 6.71
N ARG A 170 6.19 7.78 5.69
CA ARG A 170 6.34 9.23 5.74
C ARG A 170 5.40 9.88 4.76
N ASP A 171 5.00 11.10 5.06
CA ASP A 171 4.08 11.89 4.25
C ASP A 171 2.76 11.14 3.98
N MET A 172 2.28 10.33 4.95
CA MET A 172 1.01 9.59 4.84
C MET A 172 -0.15 10.56 4.64
N ILE A 173 -0.97 10.31 3.62
CA ILE A 173 -2.12 11.14 3.30
C ILE A 173 -3.31 10.72 4.16
N ASN A 174 -3.81 11.67 4.94
CA ASN A 174 -4.99 11.50 5.78
C ASN A 174 -5.83 12.79 5.78
N TYR A 175 -6.84 12.86 6.60
CA TYR A 175 -7.63 14.06 6.81
C TYR A 175 -7.05 14.88 7.97
N ARG A 176 -7.06 16.19 7.81
CA ARG A 176 -6.81 17.18 8.86
C ARG A 176 -8.00 18.14 8.93
N THR A 177 -8.51 18.38 10.11
CA THR A 177 -9.51 19.42 10.34
C THR A 177 -8.83 20.78 10.19
N LEU A 178 -9.46 21.68 9.45
CA LEU A 178 -8.96 23.04 9.23
C LEU A 178 -9.32 23.93 10.42
N SER A 179 -8.45 24.90 10.73
CA SER A 179 -8.73 26.00 11.66
C SER A 179 -9.61 27.06 11.00
N ASP A 180 -10.27 27.90 11.80
CA ASP A 180 -11.13 28.98 11.31
C ASP A 180 -10.37 29.95 10.39
N GLN A 181 -9.09 30.21 10.69
CA GLN A 181 -8.25 31.06 9.84
C GLN A 181 -7.99 30.43 8.49
N GLU A 182 -7.66 29.12 8.44
CA GLU A 182 -7.43 28.41 7.19
C GLU A 182 -8.71 28.30 6.35
N ILE A 183 -9.86 28.12 6.98
CA ILE A 183 -11.18 28.12 6.34
C ILE A 183 -11.43 29.46 5.66
N HIS A 184 -11.17 30.56 6.36
CA HIS A 184 -11.31 31.91 5.83
C HIS A 184 -10.34 32.18 4.69
N ASP A 185 -9.05 31.82 4.83
CA ASP A 185 -8.02 32.02 3.83
C ASP A 185 -8.29 31.21 2.55
N MET A 186 -9.00 30.08 2.65
CA MET A 186 -9.45 29.27 1.53
C MET A 186 -10.79 29.70 0.94
N GLY A 187 -11.47 30.72 1.51
CA GLY A 187 -12.78 31.19 1.06
C GLY A 187 -13.90 30.17 1.27
N LEU A 188 -13.83 29.39 2.35
CA LEU A 188 -14.78 28.33 2.68
C LEU A 188 -15.76 28.73 3.81
N ASP A 189 -15.94 30.03 4.08
CA ASP A 189 -16.82 30.55 5.15
C ASP A 189 -18.26 30.09 4.98
N ASP A 190 -18.78 30.03 3.75
CA ASP A 190 -20.12 29.51 3.46
C ASP A 190 -20.26 28.02 3.84
N LYS A 191 -19.19 27.25 3.66
CA LYS A 191 -19.16 25.83 4.07
C LYS A 191 -19.06 25.70 5.57
N HIS A 192 -18.30 26.57 6.23
CA HIS A 192 -18.21 26.61 7.69
C HIS A 192 -19.56 26.95 8.36
N ALA A 193 -20.36 27.78 7.72
CA ALA A 193 -21.73 28.05 8.20
C ALA A 193 -22.70 26.88 8.00
N ALA A 194 -22.41 25.97 7.06
CA ALA A 194 -23.29 24.86 6.67
C ALA A 194 -22.90 23.50 7.26
N PHE A 195 -21.68 23.31 7.70
CA PHE A 195 -21.12 22.03 8.18
C PHE A 195 -20.38 22.21 9.52
N ASP A 196 -20.50 21.24 10.41
CA ASP A 196 -19.87 21.25 11.75
C ASP A 196 -18.36 21.01 11.67
N GLU A 197 -17.88 20.32 10.62
CA GLU A 197 -16.47 20.01 10.43
C GLU A 197 -16.04 20.26 8.98
N ILE A 198 -15.02 21.08 8.82
CA ILE A 198 -14.32 21.29 7.56
C ILE A 198 -12.94 20.62 7.66
N ARG A 199 -12.67 19.71 6.72
CA ARG A 199 -11.38 19.02 6.70
C ARG A 199 -10.77 18.99 5.30
N GLN A 200 -9.46 18.90 5.25
CA GLN A 200 -8.69 18.80 4.03
C GLN A 200 -7.87 17.50 4.01
N ARG A 201 -7.57 17.00 2.83
CA ARG A 201 -6.53 15.98 2.63
C ARG A 201 -5.19 16.63 2.91
N ASP A 202 -4.36 16.00 3.75
CA ASP A 202 -3.04 16.51 4.08
C ASP A 202 -2.04 15.37 4.31
N ASN A 203 -0.75 15.67 4.19
CA ASN A 203 0.29 14.74 4.55
C ASN A 203 0.49 14.80 6.08
N VAL A 204 0.00 13.79 6.79
CA VAL A 204 0.33 13.60 8.19
C VAL A 204 1.75 13.04 8.30
N ASP A 205 2.50 13.47 9.30
CA ASP A 205 3.95 13.33 9.32
C ASP A 205 4.47 11.92 9.17
N LYS A 206 4.09 11.01 10.05
CA LYS A 206 4.70 9.67 10.12
C LYS A 206 3.70 8.66 10.63
N ALA A 207 3.71 7.50 9.99
CA ALA A 207 3.05 6.32 10.50
C ALA A 207 4.03 5.16 10.59
N LYS A 208 3.87 4.33 11.60
CA LYS A 208 4.68 3.14 11.82
C LYS A 208 3.78 1.95 12.08
N THR A 209 4.08 0.87 11.40
CA THR A 209 3.46 -0.43 11.64
C THR A 209 4.55 -1.44 11.96
N LYS A 210 4.41 -2.19 13.02
CA LYS A 210 5.32 -3.29 13.38
C LYS A 210 4.51 -4.50 13.82
N GLY A 211 5.02 -5.70 13.58
CA GLY A 211 4.28 -6.89 13.92
C GLY A 211 5.05 -8.18 13.77
N ILE A 212 4.37 -9.25 14.15
CA ILE A 212 4.83 -10.63 14.00
C ILE A 212 3.70 -11.43 13.39
N SER A 213 4.02 -12.20 12.34
CA SER A 213 3.12 -13.17 11.71
C SER A 213 3.64 -14.58 11.91
N LEU A 214 2.78 -15.49 12.32
CA LEU A 214 3.02 -16.92 12.40
C LEU A 214 2.11 -17.61 11.39
N ASN A 215 2.66 -18.50 10.55
CA ASN A 215 1.88 -19.34 9.66
C ASN A 215 2.32 -20.80 9.82
N ALA A 216 1.37 -21.69 9.75
CA ALA A 216 1.62 -23.13 9.78
C ALA A 216 0.74 -23.83 8.76
N SER A 217 1.29 -24.86 8.10
CA SER A 217 0.54 -25.75 7.23
C SER A 217 0.96 -27.19 7.43
N LEU A 218 0.00 -28.10 7.30
CA LEU A 218 0.15 -29.53 7.49
C LEU A 218 -0.49 -30.28 6.33
N ASN A 219 0.30 -31.14 5.67
CA ASN A 219 -0.22 -32.08 4.71
C ASN A 219 -0.61 -33.39 5.41
N LEU A 220 -1.89 -33.62 5.56
CA LEU A 220 -2.45 -34.79 6.27
C LEU A 220 -2.38 -36.06 5.42
N GLY A 221 -2.10 -35.96 4.11
CA GLY A 221 -2.17 -37.10 3.18
C GLY A 221 -3.58 -37.29 2.61
N ALA A 222 -3.74 -38.26 1.71
CA ALA A 222 -5.01 -38.55 1.01
C ALA A 222 -5.70 -37.29 0.42
N GLY A 223 -4.91 -36.31 -0.03
CA GLY A 223 -5.40 -35.05 -0.60
C GLY A 223 -5.78 -33.98 0.41
N PHE A 224 -5.72 -34.27 1.73
CA PHE A 224 -6.05 -33.28 2.76
C PHE A 224 -4.87 -32.40 3.17
N ARG A 225 -5.11 -31.09 3.21
CA ARG A 225 -4.20 -30.08 3.77
C ARG A 225 -4.96 -29.20 4.76
N ALA A 226 -4.30 -28.86 5.85
CA ALA A 226 -4.80 -27.91 6.84
C ALA A 226 -3.76 -26.81 7.04
N GLY A 227 -4.21 -25.59 7.29
CA GLY A 227 -3.32 -24.47 7.56
C GLY A 227 -3.98 -23.40 8.41
N GLY A 228 -3.15 -22.51 8.93
CA GLY A 228 -3.62 -21.37 9.66
C GLY A 228 -2.52 -20.33 9.83
N GLY A 229 -2.95 -19.13 10.14
CA GLY A 229 -2.05 -18.01 10.38
C GLY A 229 -2.58 -17.13 11.50
N TYR A 230 -1.64 -16.47 12.17
CA TYR A 230 -1.93 -15.47 13.18
C TYR A 230 -0.96 -14.30 13.00
N THR A 231 -1.50 -13.07 13.03
CA THR A 231 -0.69 -11.86 12.97
C THR A 231 -1.06 -10.95 14.14
N TYR A 232 -0.03 -10.54 14.87
CA TYR A 232 -0.10 -9.41 15.78
C TYR A 232 0.52 -8.18 15.13
N MET A 233 -0.18 -7.06 15.16
CA MET A 233 0.26 -5.81 14.53
C MET A 233 -0.03 -4.63 15.45
N ASP A 234 0.99 -3.80 15.68
CA ASP A 234 0.88 -2.53 16.38
C ASP A 234 1.13 -1.38 15.42
N THR A 235 0.30 -0.33 15.50
CA THR A 235 0.32 0.79 14.56
C THR A 235 0.32 2.11 15.32
N GLU A 236 1.13 3.04 14.85
CA GLU A 236 1.22 4.40 15.37
C GLU A 236 1.15 5.40 14.21
N ALA A 237 0.33 6.44 14.34
CA ALA A 237 0.33 7.59 13.44
C ALA A 237 0.49 8.86 14.26
N LYS A 238 1.32 9.78 13.78
CA LYS A 238 1.39 11.16 14.27
C LYS A 238 0.48 12.03 13.42
N GLN A 239 -0.44 12.72 14.03
CA GLN A 239 -1.36 13.64 13.36
C GLN A 239 -1.11 15.06 13.85
N LEU A 240 -0.86 15.97 12.92
CA LEU A 240 -0.82 17.40 13.20
C LEU A 240 -2.23 17.86 13.53
N GLN A 241 -2.40 18.51 14.66
CA GLN A 241 -3.67 19.11 15.11
C GLN A 241 -3.76 20.55 14.63
N ALA A 242 -4.96 21.13 14.64
CA ALA A 242 -5.20 22.52 14.25
C ALA A 242 -4.41 23.54 15.11
N ASP A 243 -4.09 23.19 16.36
CA ASP A 243 -3.28 24.00 17.28
C ASP A 243 -1.76 23.89 17.05
N GLY A 244 -1.32 23.16 16.03
CA GLY A 244 0.09 22.89 15.73
C GLY A 244 0.73 21.79 16.59
N SER A 245 0.00 21.19 17.51
CA SER A 245 0.48 20.06 18.31
C SER A 245 0.42 18.73 17.53
N TYR A 246 1.16 17.72 18.00
CA TYR A 246 1.09 16.36 17.43
C TYR A 246 0.37 15.41 18.38
N LYS A 247 -0.68 14.77 17.88
CA LYS A 247 -1.34 13.65 18.55
C LYS A 247 -0.81 12.34 18.01
N VAL A 248 -0.36 11.46 18.90
CA VAL A 248 0.01 10.07 18.56
C VAL A 248 -1.18 9.17 18.86
N SER A 249 -1.64 8.45 17.84
CA SER A 249 -2.75 7.49 17.97
C SER A 249 -2.49 6.26 17.10
N PRO A 250 -3.14 5.12 17.36
CA PRO A 250 -3.17 4.01 16.41
C PRO A 250 -3.71 4.49 15.05
N ILE A 251 -3.26 3.85 13.97
CA ILE A 251 -3.86 4.09 12.65
C ILE A 251 -5.33 3.69 12.71
N ASP A 252 -6.21 4.57 12.26
CA ASP A 252 -7.65 4.36 12.30
C ASP A 252 -8.04 3.05 11.59
N LYS A 253 -8.98 2.30 12.19
CA LYS A 253 -9.46 0.99 11.73
C LYS A 253 -8.37 -0.09 11.63
N SER A 254 -7.20 0.08 12.25
CA SER A 254 -6.18 -0.97 12.31
C SER A 254 -6.61 -2.10 13.24
N VAL A 255 -6.43 -3.35 12.78
CA VAL A 255 -6.72 -4.55 13.57
C VAL A 255 -5.42 -5.07 14.17
N ARG A 256 -5.37 -5.18 15.51
CA ARG A 256 -4.17 -5.66 16.23
C ARG A 256 -3.96 -7.16 16.12
N HIS A 257 -5.04 -7.93 16.07
CA HIS A 257 -5.02 -9.38 16.07
C HIS A 257 -5.80 -9.90 14.88
N MET A 258 -5.17 -10.65 14.01
CA MET A 258 -5.81 -11.31 12.88
C MET A 258 -5.44 -12.79 12.90
N GLY A 259 -6.44 -13.64 12.68
CA GLY A 259 -6.23 -15.08 12.57
C GLY A 259 -7.09 -15.66 11.45
N ASN A 260 -6.56 -16.70 10.82
CA ASN A 260 -7.29 -17.49 9.83
C ASN A 260 -6.97 -18.97 9.98
N ILE A 261 -7.92 -19.81 9.65
CA ILE A 261 -7.77 -21.26 9.53
C ILE A 261 -8.35 -21.66 8.18
N ASN A 262 -7.68 -22.55 7.48
CA ASN A 262 -8.14 -23.09 6.21
C ASN A 262 -7.95 -24.61 6.15
N GLY A 263 -8.81 -25.27 5.41
CA GLY A 263 -8.70 -26.68 5.04
C GLY A 263 -8.93 -26.83 3.55
N GLN A 264 -8.17 -27.68 2.91
CA GLN A 264 -8.29 -28.01 1.50
C GLN A 264 -8.29 -29.52 1.33
N TRP A 265 -9.13 -30.03 0.42
CA TRP A 265 -9.12 -31.41 -0.02
C TRP A 265 -9.08 -31.46 -1.54
N GLU A 266 -8.12 -32.20 -2.06
CA GLU A 266 -7.94 -32.45 -3.49
C GLU A 266 -8.07 -33.97 -3.74
N HIS A 267 -8.98 -34.36 -4.61
CA HIS A 267 -9.11 -35.73 -5.07
C HIS A 267 -8.78 -35.80 -6.57
N ALA A 268 -7.77 -36.59 -6.92
CA ALA A 268 -7.47 -36.88 -8.32
C ALA A 268 -8.34 -38.05 -8.79
N TRP A 269 -9.28 -37.79 -9.70
CA TRP A 269 -9.96 -38.84 -10.43
C TRP A 269 -9.02 -39.30 -11.55
N SER A 270 -8.50 -40.51 -11.45
CA SER A 270 -7.87 -41.18 -12.61
C SER A 270 -8.98 -41.81 -13.46
N PHE A 271 -9.19 -41.24 -14.63
CA PHE A 271 -9.99 -41.86 -15.69
C PHE A 271 -9.09 -42.76 -16.54
#